data_57499689141d7b5ac0822be9ee5c9ed2
#
_entry.id   57499689141d7b5ac0822be9ee5c9ed2
#
_cell.length_a   1.000
_cell.length_b   1.000
_cell.length_c   1.000
_cell.angle_alpha   90.00
_cell.angle_beta   90.00
_cell.angle_gamma   90.00
#
_symmetry.space_group_name_H-M   'P 1'
#
loop_
_entity.id
_entity.type
_entity.pdbx_description
1 polymer ?
#
loop_
_entity_poly.entity_id
_entity_poly.type
_entity_poly.pdbx_seq_one_letter_code
_entity_poly.pdbx_strand_id
1 'polypeptide(L)'
;VHHRFVEPFPFVRKDALVVGGGNSAAEAALFLSEGGARTTFAIWPSDWENRDPKKGCIKHWVREPLERELESGRLRLFLFSEVERIEESRVIIKDERGETHALANDAVFVLIGSDADLTLLRSAGVSTEKCGLTEVPSYDPETFETNVPGLYVAGHFTNSRHIKEAIAVPRRVVPLIAQSLRATV
;
A
#
# COMPACT_ATOMS: atom_id res chain seq x y z
N VAL A 1 3.79 1.56 -17.07
CA VAL A 1 3.77 1.10 -15.68
C VAL A 1 3.13 2.19 -14.83
N HIS A 2 2.22 1.80 -13.94
CA HIS A 2 1.51 2.70 -13.03
C HIS A 2 1.84 2.32 -11.58
N HIS A 3 2.16 3.29 -10.75
CA HIS A 3 2.37 3.12 -9.30
C HIS A 3 1.19 3.62 -8.45
N ARG A 4 0.12 4.02 -9.14
CA ARG A 4 -1.14 4.47 -8.53
C ARG A 4 -2.30 4.06 -9.41
N PHE A 5 -3.36 3.55 -8.82
CA PHE A 5 -4.64 3.34 -9.47
C PHE A 5 -5.54 4.56 -9.23
N VAL A 6 -6.24 5.02 -10.27
CA VAL A 6 -7.17 6.16 -10.19
C VAL A 6 -8.57 5.71 -10.60
N GLU A 7 -8.70 5.13 -11.81
CA GLU A 7 -9.99 4.73 -12.37
C GLU A 7 -9.82 3.61 -13.41
N PRO A 8 -10.83 2.75 -13.63
CA PRO A 8 -10.73 1.62 -14.55
C PRO A 8 -10.97 1.97 -16.03
N PHE A 9 -11.70 3.07 -16.34
CA PHE A 9 -12.21 3.34 -17.68
C PHE A 9 -11.16 3.38 -18.80
N PRO A 10 -9.94 3.92 -18.61
CA PRO A 10 -8.91 3.90 -19.65
C PRO A 10 -8.44 2.49 -20.05
N PHE A 11 -8.78 1.48 -19.24
CA PHE A 11 -8.30 0.10 -19.37
C PHE A 11 -9.37 -0.89 -19.81
N VAL A 12 -10.57 -0.41 -20.14
CA VAL A 12 -11.65 -1.25 -20.69
C VAL A 12 -11.14 -2.06 -21.89
N ARG A 13 -11.37 -3.37 -21.89
CA ARG A 13 -10.94 -4.36 -22.92
C ARG A 13 -9.41 -4.49 -23.08
N LYS A 14 -8.61 -3.88 -22.21
CA LYS A 14 -7.16 -4.02 -22.19
C LYS A 14 -6.71 -5.13 -21.25
N ASP A 15 -5.54 -5.67 -21.51
CA ASP A 15 -4.87 -6.60 -20.61
C ASP A 15 -4.17 -5.81 -19.51
N ALA A 16 -4.66 -5.92 -18.29
CA ALA A 16 -4.14 -5.24 -17.12
C ALA A 16 -3.53 -6.25 -16.13
N LEU A 17 -2.27 -6.03 -15.79
CA LEU A 17 -1.58 -6.78 -14.74
C LEU A 17 -1.49 -5.92 -13.49
N VAL A 18 -1.97 -6.43 -12.36
CA VAL A 18 -1.81 -5.79 -11.05
C VAL A 18 -0.86 -6.64 -10.20
N VAL A 19 0.22 -6.04 -9.74
CA VAL A 19 1.25 -6.69 -8.91
C VAL A 19 1.22 -6.09 -7.51
N GLY A 20 1.02 -6.92 -6.49
CA GLY A 20 1.06 -6.49 -5.10
C GLY A 20 0.30 -7.41 -4.15
N GLY A 21 0.63 -7.38 -2.85
CA GLY A 21 0.04 -8.25 -1.83
C GLY A 21 -0.98 -7.56 -0.90
N GLY A 22 -1.09 -6.23 -1.00
CA GLY A 22 -1.91 -5.44 -0.08
C GLY A 22 -3.31 -5.12 -0.60
N ASN A 23 -4.07 -4.44 0.25
CA ASN A 23 -5.46 -4.03 -0.02
C ASN A 23 -5.57 -3.16 -1.28
N SER A 24 -4.65 -2.22 -1.48
CA SER A 24 -4.67 -1.33 -2.65
C SER A 24 -4.52 -2.06 -3.99
N ALA A 25 -3.69 -3.11 -4.03
CA ALA A 25 -3.55 -3.96 -5.21
C ALA A 25 -4.82 -4.79 -5.46
N ALA A 26 -5.39 -5.37 -4.41
CA ALA A 26 -6.64 -6.13 -4.49
C ALA A 26 -7.82 -5.27 -4.94
N GLU A 27 -7.97 -4.05 -4.40
CA GLU A 27 -8.99 -3.09 -4.84
C GLU A 27 -8.81 -2.68 -6.31
N ALA A 28 -7.57 -2.37 -6.73
CA ALA A 28 -7.29 -2.03 -8.12
C ALA A 28 -7.63 -3.19 -9.08
N ALA A 29 -7.27 -4.43 -8.71
CA ALA A 29 -7.60 -5.61 -9.50
C ALA A 29 -9.11 -5.84 -9.61
N LEU A 30 -9.84 -5.68 -8.50
CA LEU A 30 -11.29 -5.77 -8.47
C LEU A 30 -11.93 -4.72 -9.38
N PHE A 31 -11.59 -3.43 -9.21
CA PHE A 31 -12.19 -2.35 -9.98
C PHE A 31 -11.84 -2.40 -11.47
N LEU A 32 -10.63 -2.84 -11.82
CA LEU A 32 -10.26 -3.07 -13.22
C LEU A 32 -11.10 -4.18 -13.84
N SER A 33 -11.30 -5.29 -13.13
CA SER A 33 -12.14 -6.41 -13.57
C SER A 33 -13.60 -5.97 -13.75
N GLU A 34 -14.19 -5.34 -12.74
CA GLU A 34 -15.55 -4.80 -12.79
C GLU A 34 -15.71 -3.73 -13.89
N GLY A 35 -14.67 -2.94 -14.14
CA GLY A 35 -14.62 -1.93 -15.20
C GLY A 35 -14.44 -2.51 -16.61
N GLY A 36 -14.29 -3.83 -16.75
CA GLY A 36 -14.23 -4.52 -18.04
C GLY A 36 -12.83 -4.65 -18.64
N ALA A 37 -11.77 -4.51 -17.85
CA ALA A 37 -10.42 -4.92 -18.23
C ALA A 37 -10.26 -6.43 -18.12
N ARG A 38 -9.41 -7.03 -18.97
CA ARG A 38 -8.94 -8.42 -18.78
C ARG A 38 -7.85 -8.42 -17.74
N THR A 39 -8.23 -8.61 -16.48
CA THR A 39 -7.36 -8.37 -15.34
C THR A 39 -6.68 -9.65 -14.86
N THR A 40 -5.36 -9.58 -14.67
CA THR A 40 -4.58 -10.58 -13.93
C THR A 40 -4.08 -9.94 -12.64
N PHE A 41 -4.41 -10.55 -11.51
CA PHE A 41 -3.91 -10.17 -10.20
C PHE A 41 -2.74 -11.07 -9.81
N ALA A 42 -1.53 -10.51 -9.83
CA ALA A 42 -0.31 -11.18 -9.43
C ALA A 42 0.00 -10.85 -7.97
N ILE A 43 0.02 -11.87 -7.11
CA ILE A 43 0.21 -11.74 -5.67
C ILE A 43 1.14 -12.84 -5.14
N TRP A 44 1.95 -12.54 -4.11
CA TRP A 44 2.74 -13.57 -3.43
C TRP A 44 1.83 -14.59 -2.72
N PRO A 45 2.17 -15.89 -2.75
CA PRO A 45 1.38 -16.92 -2.08
C PRO A 45 1.12 -16.61 -0.60
N SER A 46 2.16 -16.18 0.12
CA SER A 46 2.06 -15.81 1.54
C SER A 46 1.07 -14.68 1.81
N ASP A 47 1.00 -13.69 0.93
CA ASP A 47 0.04 -12.57 1.05
C ASP A 47 -1.36 -13.01 0.69
N TRP A 48 -1.50 -13.87 -0.33
CA TRP A 48 -2.80 -14.43 -0.71
C TRP A 48 -3.39 -15.30 0.39
N GLU A 49 -2.59 -16.10 1.07
CA GLU A 49 -3.00 -16.98 2.16
C GLU A 49 -3.22 -16.23 3.48
N ASN A 50 -2.62 -15.05 3.63
CA ASN A 50 -2.73 -14.27 4.87
C ASN A 50 -4.17 -13.87 5.16
N ARG A 51 -4.67 -14.23 6.35
CA ARG A 51 -5.99 -13.88 6.88
C ARG A 51 -5.92 -13.07 8.17
N ASP A 52 -4.70 -12.76 8.64
CA ASP A 52 -4.49 -12.06 9.90
C ASP A 52 -4.63 -10.54 9.71
N PRO A 53 -5.68 -9.90 10.27
CA PRO A 53 -5.87 -8.45 10.14
C PRO A 53 -4.72 -7.61 10.72
N LYS A 54 -3.96 -8.17 11.68
CA LYS A 54 -2.81 -7.49 12.29
C LYS A 54 -1.57 -7.52 11.41
N LYS A 55 -1.50 -8.45 10.48
CA LYS A 55 -0.39 -8.62 9.54
C LYS A 55 -0.65 -8.01 8.16
N GLY A 56 -1.67 -7.15 8.03
CA GLY A 56 -1.94 -6.43 6.79
C GLY A 56 -2.60 -7.26 5.69
N CYS A 57 -3.40 -8.28 6.03
CA CYS A 57 -4.13 -9.07 5.04
C CYS A 57 -5.09 -8.20 4.20
N ILE A 58 -5.48 -8.71 3.02
CA ILE A 58 -6.57 -8.13 2.22
C ILE A 58 -7.84 -8.18 3.06
N LYS A 59 -8.48 -7.02 3.21
CA LYS A 59 -9.68 -6.85 4.04
C LYS A 59 -10.84 -7.69 3.49
N HIS A 60 -11.67 -8.27 4.36
CA HIS A 60 -12.74 -9.19 3.95
C HIS A 60 -13.72 -8.55 2.95
N TRP A 61 -14.04 -7.26 3.10
CA TRP A 61 -14.93 -6.55 2.17
C TRP A 61 -14.34 -6.31 0.77
N VAL A 62 -13.03 -6.45 0.58
CA VAL A 62 -12.36 -6.45 -0.73
C VAL A 62 -12.18 -7.87 -1.24
N ARG A 63 -11.78 -8.77 -0.35
CA ARG A 63 -11.51 -10.17 -0.68
C ARG A 63 -12.73 -10.91 -1.18
N GLU A 64 -13.86 -10.75 -0.52
CA GLU A 64 -15.09 -11.46 -0.87
C GLU A 64 -15.58 -11.12 -2.29
N PRO A 65 -15.71 -9.84 -2.72
CA PRO A 65 -16.01 -9.54 -4.12
C PRO A 65 -14.88 -9.96 -5.08
N LEU A 66 -13.62 -9.88 -4.67
CA LEU A 66 -12.48 -10.33 -5.48
C LEU A 66 -12.55 -11.84 -5.77
N GLU A 67 -12.86 -12.67 -4.77
CA GLU A 67 -13.02 -14.11 -4.92
C GLU A 67 -14.19 -14.45 -5.85
N ARG A 68 -15.30 -13.69 -5.81
CA ARG A 68 -16.41 -13.83 -6.78
C ARG A 68 -15.98 -13.51 -8.22
N GLU A 69 -15.14 -12.50 -8.41
CA GLU A 69 -14.57 -12.20 -9.74
C GLU A 69 -13.66 -13.32 -10.25
N LEU A 70 -12.89 -13.95 -9.37
CA LEU A 70 -12.07 -15.13 -9.69
C LEU A 70 -12.94 -16.34 -10.06
N GLU A 71 -13.95 -16.65 -9.27
CA GLU A 71 -14.87 -17.76 -9.52
C GLU A 71 -15.65 -17.61 -10.83
N SER A 72 -15.99 -16.36 -11.19
CA SER A 72 -16.67 -16.05 -12.46
C SER A 72 -15.74 -16.09 -13.68
N GLY A 73 -14.43 -16.19 -13.48
CA GLY A 73 -13.41 -16.16 -14.53
C GLY A 73 -13.16 -14.78 -15.16
N ARG A 74 -13.74 -13.71 -14.63
CA ARG A 74 -13.48 -12.35 -15.12
C ARG A 74 -12.12 -11.81 -14.67
N LEU A 75 -11.64 -12.26 -13.49
CA LEU A 75 -10.33 -11.93 -12.96
C LEU A 75 -9.50 -13.22 -12.89
N ARG A 76 -8.23 -13.14 -13.23
CA ARG A 76 -7.28 -14.24 -13.11
C ARG A 76 -6.31 -14.01 -11.97
N LEU A 77 -6.15 -14.98 -11.07
CA LEU A 77 -5.13 -15.00 -10.03
C LEU A 77 -3.83 -15.59 -10.59
N PHE A 78 -2.70 -14.98 -10.29
CA PHE A 78 -1.38 -15.50 -10.59
C PHE A 78 -0.51 -15.44 -9.34
N LEU A 79 -0.17 -16.59 -8.78
CA LEU A 79 0.75 -16.67 -7.66
C LEU A 79 2.19 -16.59 -8.17
N PHE A 80 2.95 -15.59 -7.76
CA PHE A 80 4.28 -15.32 -8.28
C PHE A 80 5.35 -15.25 -7.18
N SER A 81 6.60 -15.46 -7.57
CA SER A 81 7.78 -15.28 -6.73
C SER A 81 8.57 -14.02 -7.09
N GLU A 82 8.72 -13.74 -8.39
CA GLU A 82 9.56 -12.64 -8.88
C GLU A 82 9.00 -12.06 -10.19
N VAL A 83 9.02 -10.75 -10.34
CA VAL A 83 8.85 -10.07 -11.62
C VAL A 83 10.24 -9.81 -12.19
N GLU A 84 10.62 -10.57 -13.24
CA GLU A 84 11.95 -10.45 -13.84
C GLU A 84 12.08 -9.19 -14.71
N ARG A 85 11.06 -8.92 -15.55
CA ARG A 85 11.13 -7.83 -16.52
C ARG A 85 9.75 -7.40 -16.98
N ILE A 86 9.57 -6.10 -17.13
CA ILE A 86 8.38 -5.49 -17.73
C ILE A 86 8.79 -4.97 -19.11
N GLU A 87 8.15 -5.50 -20.15
CA GLU A 87 8.33 -5.10 -21.54
C GLU A 87 7.11 -4.30 -22.03
N GLU A 88 7.14 -3.78 -23.24
CA GLU A 88 6.09 -2.92 -23.79
C GLU A 88 4.71 -3.61 -23.83
N SER A 89 4.68 -4.90 -24.21
CA SER A 89 3.44 -5.65 -24.40
C SER A 89 3.29 -6.89 -23.53
N ARG A 90 4.27 -7.17 -22.67
CA ARG A 90 4.26 -8.34 -21.79
C ARG A 90 5.11 -8.13 -20.52
N VAL A 91 4.79 -8.91 -19.50
CA VAL A 91 5.62 -9.03 -18.29
C VAL A 91 6.18 -10.43 -18.20
N ILE A 92 7.47 -10.54 -17.94
CA ILE A 92 8.14 -11.79 -17.65
C ILE A 92 8.17 -11.97 -16.13
N ILE A 93 7.55 -13.04 -15.67
CA ILE A 93 7.30 -13.28 -14.24
C ILE A 93 7.53 -14.77 -13.93
N LYS A 94 8.10 -15.05 -12.77
CA LYS A 94 8.24 -16.42 -12.25
C LYS A 94 7.08 -16.75 -11.33
N ASP A 95 6.56 -17.96 -11.45
CA ASP A 95 5.59 -18.49 -10.50
C ASP A 95 6.26 -18.99 -9.21
N GLU A 96 5.46 -19.50 -8.28
CA GLU A 96 5.93 -20.06 -7.01
C GLU A 96 6.84 -21.31 -7.18
N ARG A 97 6.82 -21.96 -8.35
CA ARG A 97 7.65 -23.12 -8.69
C ARG A 97 8.95 -22.71 -9.39
N GLY A 98 9.13 -21.42 -9.68
CA GLY A 98 10.28 -20.87 -10.40
C GLY A 98 10.17 -21.00 -11.91
N GLU A 99 9.01 -21.38 -12.46
CA GLU A 99 8.78 -21.42 -13.90
C GLU A 99 8.52 -20.00 -14.42
N THR A 100 9.16 -19.67 -15.54
CA THR A 100 9.02 -18.35 -16.17
C THR A 100 7.83 -18.31 -17.11
N HIS A 101 6.99 -17.29 -16.96
CA HIS A 101 5.81 -17.02 -17.77
C HIS A 101 5.89 -15.64 -18.41
N ALA A 102 5.37 -15.54 -19.65
CA ALA A 102 5.19 -14.28 -20.34
C ALA A 102 3.70 -13.91 -20.33
N LEU A 103 3.32 -12.94 -19.52
CA LEU A 103 1.94 -12.46 -19.43
C LEU A 103 1.76 -11.25 -20.33
N ALA A 104 0.82 -11.34 -21.28
CA ALA A 104 0.44 -10.19 -22.12
C ALA A 104 -0.11 -9.07 -21.24
N ASN A 105 0.24 -7.83 -21.55
CA ASN A 105 -0.30 -6.66 -20.87
C ASN A 105 -0.28 -5.41 -21.75
N ASP A 106 -1.28 -4.56 -21.57
CA ASP A 106 -1.33 -3.18 -22.06
C ASP A 106 -1.02 -2.18 -20.93
N ALA A 107 -1.24 -2.62 -19.68
CA ALA A 107 -0.99 -1.81 -18.50
C ALA A 107 -0.53 -2.68 -17.32
N VAL A 108 0.49 -2.20 -16.61
CA VAL A 108 1.00 -2.82 -15.37
C VAL A 108 0.84 -1.84 -14.22
N PHE A 109 0.18 -2.30 -13.16
CA PHE A 109 0.04 -1.59 -11.88
C PHE A 109 0.93 -2.26 -10.85
N VAL A 110 1.97 -1.57 -10.39
CA VAL A 110 2.88 -2.04 -9.33
C VAL A 110 2.47 -1.36 -8.03
N LEU A 111 1.70 -2.08 -7.19
CA LEU A 111 1.09 -1.55 -5.97
C LEU A 111 1.60 -2.33 -4.74
N ILE A 112 2.91 -2.27 -4.55
CA ILE A 112 3.66 -3.02 -3.52
C ILE A 112 3.86 -2.25 -2.21
N GLY A 113 3.11 -1.19 -2.01
CA GLY A 113 3.23 -0.27 -0.88
C GLY A 113 3.91 1.04 -1.28
N SER A 114 3.97 1.96 -0.34
CA SER A 114 4.62 3.26 -0.51
C SER A 114 5.30 3.67 0.78
N ASP A 115 6.44 4.34 0.65
CA ASP A 115 7.09 5.02 1.75
C ASP A 115 6.61 6.47 1.85
N ALA A 116 6.61 7.00 3.06
CA ALA A 116 6.30 8.39 3.28
C ALA A 116 7.45 9.27 2.78
N ASP A 117 7.13 10.37 2.11
CA ASP A 117 8.11 11.41 1.80
C ASP A 117 8.43 12.22 3.07
N LEU A 118 9.59 11.99 3.64
CA LEU A 118 10.08 12.68 4.84
C LEU A 118 10.96 13.89 4.53
N THR A 119 11.04 14.33 3.27
CA THR A 119 11.92 15.43 2.84
C THR A 119 11.65 16.70 3.62
N LEU A 120 10.39 17.08 3.81
CA LEU A 120 10.00 18.26 4.59
C LEU A 120 10.45 18.15 6.05
N LEU A 121 10.27 16.99 6.69
CA LEU A 121 10.67 16.78 8.08
C LEU A 121 12.19 16.82 8.24
N ARG A 122 12.92 16.20 7.32
CA ARG A 122 14.39 16.27 7.31
C ARG A 122 14.89 17.70 7.10
N SER A 123 14.27 18.50 6.23
CA SER A 123 14.61 19.90 6.02
C SER A 123 14.35 20.75 7.28
N ALA A 124 13.39 20.36 8.11
CA ALA A 124 13.12 20.98 9.41
C ALA A 124 14.04 20.47 10.54
N GLY A 125 15.00 19.59 10.24
CA GLY A 125 15.94 19.05 11.23
C GLY A 125 15.42 17.85 12.02
N VAL A 126 14.30 17.25 11.60
CA VAL A 126 13.75 16.06 12.27
C VAL A 126 14.60 14.84 11.91
N SER A 127 15.05 14.12 12.93
CA SER A 127 15.74 12.84 12.78
C SER A 127 14.76 11.75 12.35
N THR A 128 15.25 10.78 11.60
CA THR A 128 14.46 9.66 11.12
C THR A 128 15.10 8.35 11.56
N GLU A 129 14.29 7.31 11.72
CA GLU A 129 14.73 5.98 12.10
C GLU A 129 14.09 4.90 11.22
N LYS A 130 14.76 3.75 11.08
CA LYS A 130 14.23 2.62 10.33
C LYS A 130 13.19 1.87 11.16
N CYS A 131 12.01 1.64 10.56
CA CYS A 131 10.95 0.81 11.11
C CYS A 131 10.62 -0.31 10.12
N GLY A 132 11.28 -1.46 10.27
CA GLY A 132 11.23 -2.54 9.29
C GLY A 132 11.88 -2.14 7.97
N LEU A 133 11.12 -2.21 6.87
CA LEU A 133 11.57 -1.81 5.53
C LEU A 133 11.34 -0.32 5.22
N THR A 134 10.66 0.41 6.10
CA THR A 134 10.31 1.82 5.89
C THR A 134 11.08 2.71 6.86
N GLU A 135 11.06 4.01 6.61
CA GLU A 135 11.63 5.02 7.47
C GLU A 135 10.52 5.88 8.07
N VAL A 136 10.66 6.24 9.33
CA VAL A 136 9.69 7.05 10.08
C VAL A 136 10.43 8.18 10.82
N PRO A 137 9.78 9.31 11.13
CA PRO A 137 10.39 10.34 11.97
C PRO A 137 10.61 9.81 13.39
N SER A 138 11.71 10.19 14.01
CA SER A 138 11.93 9.96 15.44
C SER A 138 11.10 10.93 16.26
N TYR A 139 10.31 10.44 17.21
CA TYR A 139 9.47 11.23 18.08
C TYR A 139 9.19 10.50 19.40
N ASP A 140 8.86 11.24 20.43
CA ASP A 140 8.41 10.69 21.69
C ASP A 140 7.00 10.07 21.53
N PRO A 141 6.80 8.78 21.84
CA PRO A 141 5.52 8.09 21.60
C PRO A 141 4.38 8.56 22.51
N GLU A 142 4.67 9.30 23.59
CA GLU A 142 3.66 9.83 24.51
C GLU A 142 3.23 11.24 24.12
N THR A 143 4.19 12.11 23.80
CA THR A 143 3.95 13.52 23.45
C THR A 143 3.82 13.75 21.96
N PHE A 144 4.37 12.89 21.13
CA PHE A 144 4.50 13.03 19.67
C PHE A 144 5.40 14.19 19.24
N GLU A 145 6.21 14.72 20.17
CA GLU A 145 7.20 15.72 19.88
C GLU A 145 8.45 15.09 19.26
N THR A 146 9.01 15.73 18.24
CA THR A 146 10.22 15.28 17.58
C THR A 146 11.47 15.72 18.36
N ASN A 147 12.66 15.39 17.85
CA ASN A 147 13.92 15.94 18.35
C ASN A 147 14.03 17.47 18.14
N VAL A 148 13.15 18.08 17.35
CA VAL A 148 13.07 19.53 17.15
C VAL A 148 12.03 20.08 18.12
N PRO A 149 12.42 20.87 19.14
CA PRO A 149 11.48 21.38 20.14
C PRO A 149 10.33 22.18 19.52
N GLY A 150 9.10 21.89 19.97
CA GLY A 150 7.87 22.52 19.47
C GLY A 150 7.35 21.94 18.15
N LEU A 151 8.04 20.96 17.55
CA LEU A 151 7.60 20.29 16.33
C LEU A 151 7.03 18.91 16.67
N TYR A 152 5.74 18.73 16.41
CA TYR A 152 4.98 17.51 16.68
C TYR A 152 4.58 16.81 15.40
N VAL A 153 4.50 15.49 15.43
CA VAL A 153 4.15 14.67 14.26
C VAL A 153 2.89 13.83 14.53
N ALA A 154 1.98 13.79 13.57
CA ALA A 154 0.80 12.95 13.64
C ALA A 154 0.35 12.56 12.23
N GLY A 155 0.03 11.29 12.01
CA GLY A 155 -0.48 10.82 10.74
C GLY A 155 0.13 9.51 10.27
N HIS A 156 -0.18 9.11 9.03
CA HIS A 156 0.19 7.83 8.45
C HIS A 156 1.72 7.63 8.32
N PHE A 157 2.51 8.69 8.23
CA PHE A 157 3.97 8.63 8.15
C PHE A 157 4.66 8.36 9.51
N THR A 158 3.89 8.27 10.59
CA THR A 158 4.33 7.79 11.90
C THR A 158 4.09 6.27 12.03
N ASN A 159 4.27 5.71 13.22
CA ASN A 159 3.92 4.31 13.49
C ASN A 159 2.40 4.01 13.41
N SER A 160 1.56 5.04 13.29
CA SER A 160 0.10 4.94 13.16
C SER A 160 -0.32 4.73 11.70
N ARG A 161 -0.08 3.54 11.16
CA ARG A 161 -0.29 3.21 9.74
C ARG A 161 -1.75 3.03 9.32
N HIS A 162 -2.69 3.00 10.26
CA HIS A 162 -4.10 2.89 9.97
C HIS A 162 -4.80 4.24 10.07
N ILE A 163 -5.70 4.54 9.13
CA ILE A 163 -6.47 5.80 9.10
C ILE A 163 -7.14 6.08 10.45
N LYS A 164 -7.75 5.05 11.08
CA LYS A 164 -8.39 5.18 12.38
C LYS A 164 -7.43 5.64 13.48
N GLU A 165 -6.22 5.10 13.50
CA GLU A 165 -5.19 5.49 14.47
C GLU A 165 -4.66 6.88 14.16
N ALA A 166 -4.39 7.20 12.89
CA ALA A 166 -3.94 8.51 12.45
C ALA A 166 -4.94 9.63 12.82
N ILE A 167 -6.25 9.34 12.79
CA ILE A 167 -7.30 10.26 13.25
C ILE A 167 -7.33 10.38 14.79
N ALA A 168 -7.02 9.31 15.51
CA ALA A 168 -7.04 9.31 16.98
C ALA A 168 -5.86 10.08 17.60
N VAL A 169 -4.67 10.03 16.95
CA VAL A 169 -3.45 10.67 17.44
C VAL A 169 -3.62 12.16 17.72
N PRO A 170 -4.14 13.01 16.80
CA PRO A 170 -4.31 14.44 17.07
C PRO A 170 -5.19 14.73 18.30
N ARG A 171 -6.18 13.89 18.58
CA ARG A 171 -7.05 14.05 19.76
C ARG A 171 -6.28 13.90 21.09
N ARG A 172 -5.17 13.15 21.07
CA ARG A 172 -4.28 12.97 22.23
C ARG A 172 -3.21 14.08 22.28
N VAL A 173 -2.65 14.44 21.13
CA VAL A 173 -1.51 15.36 21.00
C VAL A 173 -1.91 16.81 21.23
N VAL A 174 -3.03 17.26 20.64
CA VAL A 174 -3.45 18.68 20.74
C VAL A 174 -3.64 19.16 22.18
N PRO A 175 -4.26 18.42 23.11
CA PRO A 175 -4.32 18.83 24.52
C PRO A 175 -2.95 18.96 25.18
N LEU A 176 -1.99 18.08 24.85
CA LEU A 176 -0.62 18.13 25.39
C LEU A 176 0.12 19.39 24.90
N ILE A 177 0.01 19.70 23.62
CA ILE A 177 0.57 20.92 23.02
C ILE A 177 -0.04 22.15 23.71
N ALA A 178 -1.36 22.19 23.87
CA ALA A 178 -2.04 23.30 24.51
C ALA A 178 -1.58 23.50 25.99
N GLN A 179 -1.29 22.40 26.68
CA GLN A 179 -0.77 22.44 28.06
C GLN A 179 0.67 22.93 28.09
N SER A 180 1.56 22.49 27.19
CA SER A 180 2.96 22.95 27.13
C SER A 180 3.06 24.43 26.82
N LEU A 181 2.24 24.95 25.91
CA LEU A 181 2.20 26.38 25.58
C LEU A 181 1.75 27.25 26.75
N ARG A 182 0.83 26.76 27.61
CA ARG A 182 0.40 27.49 28.81
C ARG A 182 1.44 27.48 29.91
N ALA A 183 2.28 26.45 29.97
CA ALA A 183 3.36 26.37 30.99
C ALA A 183 4.58 27.25 30.64
N THR A 184 4.65 27.72 29.40
CA THR A 184 5.75 28.56 28.90
C THR A 184 5.44 30.09 29.05
N VAL A 185 4.22 30.46 29.43
CA VAL A 185 3.75 31.81 29.72
C VAL A 185 3.70 32.04 31.24
#